data_2f93e32217915cdf2a39758a616fe7b3
#
_entry.id   2f93e32217915cdf2a39758a616fe7b3
#
_cell.length_a   1.000
_cell.length_b   1.000
_cell.length_c   1.000
_cell.angle_alpha   90.00
_cell.angle_beta   90.00
_cell.angle_gamma   90.00
#
_symmetry.space_group_name_H-M   'P 1'
#
loop_
_entity.id
_entity.type
_entity.pdbx_description
1 polymer ?
#
loop_
_entity_poly.entity_id
_entity_poly.type
_entity_poly.pdbx_seq_one_letter_code
_entity_poly.pdbx_strand_id
1 'polypeptide(L)'
;MEFSKNSIEICGKKYKFKRCTNAQRLEHQKSIEAEQEKYKPITDEAKQIERDVEAIDTEIEAINNIVVAINKKEEPTDKDLDNVTKYSMQLVDLSNQRRKLVEKGEALDEKHKKEIEAIRKYVLDKYGELAELQLDGITKEEFVKNADDSDMTIIRLLASIKKMLSLGASPKDVEKFVKQNIIAEAKQSFQSD
;
A
#
# COMPACT_ATOMS: atom_id res chain seq x y z
N MET A 1 -14.52 -9.79 -8.88
CA MET A 1 -13.83 -9.28 -10.08
C MET A 1 -13.95 -10.31 -11.18
N GLU A 2 -14.80 -10.09 -12.19
CA GLU A 2 -14.95 -11.00 -13.33
C GLU A 2 -14.08 -10.49 -14.48
N PHE A 3 -12.95 -11.15 -14.70
CA PHE A 3 -12.22 -11.00 -15.94
C PHE A 3 -12.96 -11.79 -17.03
N SER A 4 -13.80 -11.13 -17.81
CA SER A 4 -14.22 -11.72 -19.08
C SER A 4 -13.02 -11.75 -20.02
N LYS A 5 -12.95 -12.73 -20.94
CA LYS A 5 -11.79 -12.90 -21.86
C LYS A 5 -11.37 -11.64 -22.63
N ASN A 6 -12.21 -10.60 -22.72
CA ASN A 6 -11.97 -9.42 -23.55
C ASN A 6 -12.35 -8.07 -22.90
N SER A 7 -12.80 -8.03 -21.64
CA SER A 7 -13.23 -6.77 -20.99
C SER A 7 -12.97 -6.79 -19.50
N ILE A 8 -12.91 -5.60 -18.91
CA ILE A 8 -12.71 -5.36 -17.48
C ILE A 8 -13.68 -4.28 -17.01
N GLU A 9 -14.10 -4.35 -15.76
CA GLU A 9 -14.91 -3.31 -15.12
C GLU A 9 -14.02 -2.33 -14.38
N ILE A 10 -14.18 -1.04 -14.70
CA ILE A 10 -13.46 0.09 -14.10
C ILE A 10 -14.43 1.26 -14.01
N CYS A 11 -14.38 2.01 -12.91
CA CYS A 11 -15.32 3.12 -12.68
C CYS A 11 -16.79 2.70 -12.83
N GLY A 12 -17.14 1.46 -12.45
CA GLY A 12 -18.50 0.91 -12.57
C GLY A 12 -18.96 0.62 -13.99
N LYS A 13 -18.07 0.67 -15.00
CA LYS A 13 -18.37 0.40 -16.41
C LYS A 13 -17.46 -0.67 -16.99
N LYS A 14 -17.96 -1.41 -18.00
CA LYS A 14 -17.18 -2.45 -18.69
C LYS A 14 -16.50 -1.86 -19.93
N TYR A 15 -15.16 -2.01 -19.98
CA TYR A 15 -14.32 -1.57 -21.09
C TYR A 15 -13.62 -2.75 -21.76
N LYS A 16 -13.47 -2.70 -23.08
CA LYS A 16 -12.70 -3.69 -23.86
C LYS A 16 -11.21 -3.36 -23.81
N PHE A 17 -10.38 -4.38 -23.92
CA PHE A 17 -8.94 -4.18 -23.99
C PHE A 17 -8.53 -3.61 -25.37
N LYS A 18 -7.74 -2.55 -25.32
CA LYS A 18 -7.12 -1.91 -26.48
C LYS A 18 -5.71 -2.46 -26.69
N ARG A 19 -5.28 -2.58 -27.95
CA ARG A 19 -3.90 -2.91 -28.25
C ARG A 19 -3.03 -1.68 -28.02
N CYS A 20 -2.04 -1.80 -27.13
CA CYS A 20 -0.98 -0.79 -27.00
C CYS A 20 0.39 -1.44 -27.21
N THR A 21 1.34 -0.68 -27.73
CA THR A 21 2.71 -1.17 -27.96
C THR A 21 3.50 -1.25 -26.66
N ASN A 22 4.52 -2.12 -26.62
CA ASN A 22 5.43 -2.18 -25.48
C ASN A 22 6.20 -0.86 -25.30
N ALA A 23 6.51 -0.15 -26.38
CA ALA A 23 7.18 1.15 -26.35
C ALA A 23 6.34 2.20 -25.60
N GLN A 24 5.05 2.33 -25.92
CA GLN A 24 4.14 3.26 -25.22
C GLN A 24 4.04 2.96 -23.73
N ARG A 25 3.90 1.68 -23.35
CA ARG A 25 3.86 1.29 -21.93
C ARG A 25 5.17 1.59 -21.20
N LEU A 26 6.30 1.32 -21.83
CA LEU A 26 7.62 1.56 -21.26
C LEU A 26 7.87 3.06 -21.04
N GLU A 27 7.42 3.90 -21.98
CA GLU A 27 7.51 5.36 -21.86
C GLU A 27 6.72 5.87 -20.65
N HIS A 28 5.46 5.41 -20.48
CA HIS A 28 4.65 5.75 -19.31
C HIS A 28 5.28 5.25 -18.01
N GLN A 29 5.77 4.01 -17.97
CA GLN A 29 6.42 3.48 -16.80
C GLN A 29 7.65 4.31 -16.41
N LYS A 30 8.51 4.65 -17.36
CA LYS A 30 9.69 5.49 -17.13
C LYS A 30 9.31 6.88 -16.62
N SER A 31 8.24 7.48 -17.13
CA SER A 31 7.79 8.80 -16.67
C SER A 31 7.29 8.76 -15.22
N ILE A 32 6.60 7.70 -14.81
CA ILE A 32 6.18 7.48 -13.42
C ILE A 32 7.39 7.28 -12.52
N GLU A 33 8.32 6.39 -12.90
CA GLU A 33 9.54 6.10 -12.14
C GLU A 33 10.40 7.36 -11.95
N ALA A 34 10.57 8.17 -13.00
CA ALA A 34 11.32 9.42 -12.93
C ALA A 34 10.71 10.45 -11.99
N GLU A 35 9.38 10.52 -11.93
CA GLU A 35 8.68 11.40 -10.98
C GLU A 35 8.76 10.87 -9.56
N GLN A 36 8.55 9.58 -9.36
CA GLN A 36 8.67 8.95 -8.04
C GLN A 36 10.06 9.13 -7.43
N GLU A 37 11.12 9.08 -8.25
CA GLU A 37 12.51 9.26 -7.76
C GLU A 37 12.73 10.66 -7.16
N LYS A 38 12.06 11.70 -7.66
CA LYS A 38 12.15 13.07 -7.10
C LYS A 38 11.67 13.14 -5.65
N TYR A 39 10.67 12.32 -5.32
CA TYR A 39 10.01 12.33 -4.01
C TYR A 39 10.45 11.19 -3.10
N LYS A 40 11.38 10.35 -3.59
CA LYS A 40 11.91 9.21 -2.84
C LYS A 40 12.40 9.57 -1.44
N PRO A 41 13.13 10.68 -1.21
CA PRO A 41 13.57 11.02 0.15
C PRO A 41 12.41 11.18 1.14
N ILE A 42 11.30 11.81 0.71
CA ILE A 42 10.11 12.02 1.55
C ILE A 42 9.42 10.68 1.81
N THR A 43 9.24 9.88 0.76
CA THR A 43 8.59 8.57 0.90
C THR A 43 9.42 7.57 1.70
N ASP A 44 10.75 7.64 1.61
CA ASP A 44 11.64 6.77 2.38
C ASP A 44 11.64 7.15 3.87
N GLU A 45 11.60 8.45 4.20
CA GLU A 45 11.48 8.91 5.59
C GLU A 45 10.13 8.51 6.18
N ALA A 46 9.03 8.69 5.46
CA ALA A 46 7.70 8.28 5.90
C ALA A 46 7.63 6.76 6.17
N LYS A 47 8.14 5.94 5.24
CA LYS A 47 8.21 4.49 5.41
C LYS A 47 9.11 4.06 6.57
N GLN A 48 10.16 4.81 6.87
CA GLN A 48 11.00 4.50 8.03
C GLN A 48 10.24 4.76 9.32
N ILE A 49 9.52 5.88 9.42
CA ILE A 49 8.68 6.18 10.58
C ILE A 49 7.61 5.09 10.77
N GLU A 50 6.95 4.67 9.71
CA GLU A 50 5.94 3.60 9.73
C GLU A 50 6.52 2.29 10.28
N ARG A 51 7.68 1.86 9.77
CA ARG A 51 8.36 0.64 10.27
C ARG A 51 8.76 0.75 11.74
N ASP A 52 9.23 1.92 12.16
CA ASP A 52 9.63 2.15 13.54
C ASP A 52 8.40 2.10 14.48
N VAL A 53 7.25 2.62 14.03
CA VAL A 53 5.97 2.49 14.77
C VAL A 53 5.52 1.04 14.84
N GLU A 54 5.52 0.29 13.71
CA GLU A 54 5.16 -1.13 13.69
C GLU A 54 6.04 -1.98 14.61
N ALA A 55 7.34 -1.68 14.66
CA ALA A 55 8.27 -2.38 15.55
C ALA A 55 7.89 -2.15 17.03
N ILE A 56 7.58 -0.91 17.40
CA ILE A 56 7.14 -0.57 18.76
C ILE A 56 5.79 -1.23 19.09
N ASP A 57 4.83 -1.21 18.17
CA ASP A 57 3.52 -1.85 18.36
C ASP A 57 3.66 -3.36 18.58
N THR A 58 4.56 -4.01 17.85
CA THR A 58 4.89 -5.44 18.04
C THR A 58 5.48 -5.71 19.43
N GLU A 59 6.37 -4.84 19.92
CA GLU A 59 6.97 -4.96 21.25
C GLU A 59 5.94 -4.73 22.37
N ILE A 60 5.07 -3.73 22.20
CA ILE A 60 3.94 -3.46 23.12
C ILE A 60 3.02 -4.68 23.21
N GLU A 61 2.67 -5.29 22.07
CA GLU A 61 1.83 -6.48 22.03
C GLU A 61 2.48 -7.65 22.76
N ALA A 62 3.76 -7.90 22.52
CA ALA A 62 4.52 -8.96 23.19
C ALA A 62 4.54 -8.77 24.70
N ILE A 63 4.80 -7.55 25.20
CA ILE A 63 4.81 -7.25 26.63
C ILE A 63 3.41 -7.40 27.24
N ASN A 64 2.38 -6.89 26.56
CA ASN A 64 0.99 -7.06 27.01
C ASN A 64 0.60 -8.52 27.16
N ASN A 65 0.99 -9.38 26.23
CA ASN A 65 0.74 -10.82 26.29
C ASN A 65 1.42 -11.45 27.52
N ILE A 66 2.64 -11.03 27.86
CA ILE A 66 3.34 -11.50 29.07
C ILE A 66 2.61 -11.04 30.33
N VAL A 67 2.24 -9.76 30.42
CA VAL A 67 1.50 -9.21 31.57
C VAL A 67 0.17 -9.93 31.77
N VAL A 68 -0.58 -10.16 30.69
CA VAL A 68 -1.84 -10.91 30.72
C VAL A 68 -1.61 -12.35 31.20
N ALA A 69 -0.53 -13.00 30.77
CA ALA A 69 -0.21 -14.37 31.19
C ALA A 69 0.13 -14.42 32.71
N ILE A 70 0.85 -13.44 33.22
CA ILE A 70 1.16 -13.34 34.67
C ILE A 70 -0.13 -13.12 35.47
N ASN A 71 -0.99 -12.18 35.02
CA ASN A 71 -2.22 -11.83 35.73
C ASN A 71 -3.27 -12.97 35.77
N LYS A 72 -3.15 -13.96 34.89
CA LYS A 72 -4.01 -15.16 34.86
C LYS A 72 -3.55 -16.25 35.84
N LYS A 73 -2.41 -16.13 36.49
CA LYS A 73 -1.97 -17.10 37.51
C LYS A 73 -2.86 -17.01 38.75
N GLU A 74 -3.28 -18.14 39.29
CA GLU A 74 -4.11 -18.19 40.49
C GLU A 74 -3.32 -17.65 41.71
N GLU A 75 -2.00 -17.93 41.79
CA GLU A 75 -1.11 -17.45 42.84
C GLU A 75 0.16 -16.84 42.19
N PRO A 76 0.16 -15.53 41.88
CA PRO A 76 1.35 -14.85 41.39
C PRO A 76 2.40 -14.74 42.49
N THR A 77 3.66 -15.00 42.14
CA THR A 77 4.79 -14.84 43.06
C THR A 77 5.22 -13.36 43.17
N ASP A 78 5.97 -12.99 44.21
CA ASP A 78 6.54 -11.64 44.36
C ASP A 78 7.36 -11.25 43.11
N LYS A 79 8.10 -12.21 42.54
CA LYS A 79 8.83 -12.01 41.30
C LYS A 79 7.92 -11.72 40.08
N ASP A 80 6.72 -12.32 40.03
CA ASP A 80 5.73 -12.02 39.00
C ASP A 80 5.22 -10.59 39.13
N LEU A 81 4.96 -10.11 40.35
CA LEU A 81 4.53 -8.74 40.63
C LEU A 81 5.62 -7.71 40.29
N ASP A 82 6.88 -7.99 40.61
CA ASP A 82 8.03 -7.16 40.24
C ASP A 82 8.14 -7.07 38.68
N ASN A 83 7.97 -8.20 38.01
CA ASN A 83 7.99 -8.23 36.54
C ASN A 83 6.83 -7.42 35.94
N VAL A 84 5.61 -7.52 36.45
CA VAL A 84 4.47 -6.70 35.99
C VAL A 84 4.78 -5.22 36.12
N THR A 85 5.37 -4.80 37.28
CA THR A 85 5.78 -3.41 37.51
C THR A 85 6.80 -2.95 36.46
N LYS A 86 7.83 -3.76 36.21
CA LYS A 86 8.86 -3.49 35.22
C LYS A 86 8.28 -3.38 33.80
N TYR A 87 7.41 -4.32 33.40
CA TYR A 87 6.76 -4.33 32.12
C TYR A 87 5.82 -3.13 31.95
N SER A 88 5.11 -2.73 33.02
CA SER A 88 4.27 -1.53 32.95
C SER A 88 5.08 -0.27 32.70
N MET A 89 6.27 -0.14 33.31
CA MET A 89 7.19 0.98 33.01
C MET A 89 7.67 0.94 31.54
N GLN A 90 8.03 -0.24 31.04
CA GLN A 90 8.44 -0.40 29.64
C GLN A 90 7.30 -0.02 28.67
N LEU A 91 6.06 -0.40 28.96
CA LEU A 91 4.90 -0.01 28.14
C LEU A 91 4.70 1.51 28.10
N VAL A 92 4.92 2.20 29.22
CA VAL A 92 4.85 3.67 29.25
C VAL A 92 5.93 4.29 28.37
N ASP A 93 7.17 3.78 28.46
CA ASP A 93 8.28 4.29 27.65
C ASP A 93 8.06 4.03 26.15
N LEU A 94 7.63 2.83 25.78
CA LEU A 94 7.29 2.48 24.39
C LEU A 94 6.14 3.33 23.86
N SER A 95 5.09 3.54 24.65
CA SER A 95 3.96 4.41 24.28
C SER A 95 4.42 5.85 24.03
N ASN A 96 5.33 6.36 24.82
CA ASN A 96 5.91 7.69 24.62
C ASN A 96 6.79 7.76 23.36
N GLN A 97 7.56 6.71 23.07
CA GLN A 97 8.36 6.64 21.85
C GLN A 97 7.45 6.58 20.62
N ARG A 98 6.42 5.73 20.65
CA ARG A 98 5.40 5.64 19.60
C ARG A 98 4.77 7.00 19.32
N ARG A 99 4.32 7.70 20.36
CA ARG A 99 3.71 9.03 20.21
C ARG A 99 4.65 10.01 19.50
N LYS A 100 5.92 10.07 19.88
CA LYS A 100 6.92 10.95 19.24
C LYS A 100 7.13 10.61 17.76
N LEU A 101 7.09 9.34 17.38
CA LEU A 101 7.20 8.92 15.99
C LEU A 101 5.95 9.31 15.19
N VAL A 102 4.75 9.15 15.76
CA VAL A 102 3.50 9.59 15.12
C VAL A 102 3.51 11.11 14.93
N GLU A 103 3.86 11.89 15.96
CA GLU A 103 4.00 13.36 15.87
C GLU A 103 5.03 13.78 14.78
N LYS A 104 6.13 13.01 14.66
CA LYS A 104 7.12 13.23 13.59
C LYS A 104 6.54 12.95 12.21
N GLY A 105 5.74 11.90 12.06
CA GLY A 105 5.04 11.56 10.80
C GLY A 105 4.05 12.66 10.41
N GLU A 106 3.22 13.11 11.33
CA GLU A 106 2.28 14.21 11.11
C GLU A 106 2.99 15.51 10.71
N ALA A 107 4.10 15.84 11.34
CA ALA A 107 4.91 17.00 11.01
C ALA A 107 5.55 16.89 9.62
N LEU A 108 5.97 15.68 9.20
CA LEU A 108 6.48 15.40 7.87
C LEU A 108 5.39 15.59 6.81
N ASP A 109 4.21 15.03 7.05
CA ASP A 109 3.05 15.15 6.17
C ASP A 109 2.62 16.61 5.98
N GLU A 110 2.50 17.39 7.07
CA GLU A 110 2.13 18.80 6.98
C GLU A 110 3.20 19.63 6.27
N LYS A 111 4.48 19.36 6.53
CA LYS A 111 5.61 20.03 5.86
C LYS A 111 5.60 19.81 4.36
N HIS A 112 5.28 18.58 3.92
CA HIS A 112 5.33 18.18 2.52
C HIS A 112 3.96 18.02 1.86
N LYS A 113 2.91 18.55 2.48
CA LYS A 113 1.52 18.39 2.01
C LYS A 113 1.32 18.76 0.55
N LYS A 114 1.89 19.87 0.10
CA LYS A 114 1.77 20.32 -1.30
C LYS A 114 2.48 19.39 -2.27
N GLU A 115 3.66 18.91 -1.89
CA GLU A 115 4.42 17.94 -2.67
C GLU A 115 3.68 16.61 -2.75
N ILE A 116 3.13 16.13 -1.65
CA ILE A 116 2.34 14.89 -1.59
C ILE A 116 1.08 15.00 -2.45
N GLU A 117 0.36 16.12 -2.38
CA GLU A 117 -0.81 16.40 -3.23
C GLU A 117 -0.42 16.45 -4.72
N ALA A 118 0.71 17.08 -5.04
CA ALA A 118 1.22 17.11 -6.42
C ALA A 118 1.58 15.73 -6.94
N ILE A 119 2.22 14.88 -6.11
CA ILE A 119 2.52 13.48 -6.44
C ILE A 119 1.23 12.71 -6.70
N ARG A 120 0.27 12.78 -5.79
CA ARG A 120 -1.01 12.07 -5.93
C ARG A 120 -1.71 12.43 -7.23
N LYS A 121 -1.77 13.74 -7.52
CA LYS A 121 -2.35 14.23 -8.77
C LYS A 121 -1.59 13.71 -9.98
N TYR A 122 -0.26 13.78 -9.98
CA TYR A 122 0.56 13.28 -11.08
C TYR A 122 0.37 11.78 -11.30
N VAL A 123 0.39 10.99 -10.22
CA VAL A 123 0.19 9.54 -10.29
C VAL A 123 -1.20 9.20 -10.85
N LEU A 124 -2.24 9.88 -10.38
CA LEU A 124 -3.60 9.69 -10.88
C LEU A 124 -3.71 10.06 -12.37
N ASP A 125 -3.11 11.18 -12.78
CA ASP A 125 -3.04 11.58 -14.19
C ASP A 125 -2.36 10.52 -15.05
N LYS A 126 -1.25 9.94 -14.57
CA LYS A 126 -0.53 8.88 -15.29
C LYS A 126 -1.29 7.56 -15.36
N TYR A 127 -2.03 7.21 -14.32
CA TYR A 127 -2.94 6.07 -14.39
C TYR A 127 -4.10 6.31 -15.36
N GLY A 128 -4.62 7.54 -15.46
CA GLY A 128 -5.61 7.92 -16.47
C GLY A 128 -5.07 7.75 -17.89
N GLU A 129 -3.86 8.23 -18.17
CA GLU A 129 -3.18 8.03 -19.46
C GLU A 129 -2.98 6.52 -19.76
N LEU A 130 -2.62 5.75 -18.75
CA LEU A 130 -2.42 4.30 -18.89
C LEU A 130 -3.75 3.56 -19.12
N ALA A 131 -4.85 3.99 -18.48
CA ALA A 131 -6.18 3.47 -18.73
C ALA A 131 -6.63 3.73 -20.17
N GLU A 132 -6.49 4.96 -20.66
CA GLU A 132 -6.80 5.35 -22.02
C GLU A 132 -5.99 4.57 -23.07
N LEU A 133 -4.73 4.26 -22.78
CA LEU A 133 -3.88 3.42 -23.63
C LEU A 133 -4.31 1.95 -23.68
N GLN A 134 -4.86 1.43 -22.60
CA GLN A 134 -5.12 0.00 -22.45
C GLN A 134 -6.57 -0.41 -22.68
N LEU A 135 -7.50 0.51 -22.57
CA LEU A 135 -8.93 0.28 -22.61
C LEU A 135 -9.57 1.11 -23.70
N ASP A 136 -10.54 0.52 -24.38
CA ASP A 136 -11.27 1.16 -25.46
C ASP A 136 -12.48 1.91 -24.92
N GLY A 137 -12.59 3.21 -25.27
CA GLY A 137 -13.73 4.05 -24.90
C GLY A 137 -13.65 4.76 -23.56
N ILE A 138 -12.56 4.62 -22.79
CA ILE A 138 -12.29 5.45 -21.60
C ILE A 138 -11.36 6.60 -21.98
N THR A 139 -11.60 7.80 -21.47
CA THR A 139 -10.65 8.91 -21.57
C THR A 139 -9.90 9.10 -20.26
N LYS A 140 -8.72 9.74 -20.33
CA LYS A 140 -7.95 10.13 -19.16
C LYS A 140 -8.81 10.93 -18.16
N GLU A 141 -9.56 11.91 -18.65
CA GLU A 141 -10.39 12.79 -17.81
C GLU A 141 -11.52 12.01 -17.13
N GLU A 142 -12.15 11.06 -17.86
CA GLU A 142 -13.18 10.20 -17.27
C GLU A 142 -12.61 9.32 -16.17
N PHE A 143 -11.43 8.73 -16.39
CA PHE A 143 -10.76 7.92 -15.37
C PHE A 143 -10.39 8.77 -14.15
N VAL A 144 -9.67 9.87 -14.33
CA VAL A 144 -9.22 10.76 -13.24
C VAL A 144 -10.38 11.27 -12.38
N LYS A 145 -11.55 11.50 -13.00
CA LYS A 145 -12.74 11.98 -12.30
C LYS A 145 -13.46 10.90 -11.48
N ASN A 146 -13.45 9.65 -11.91
CA ASN A 146 -14.34 8.63 -11.39
C ASN A 146 -13.61 7.43 -10.77
N ALA A 147 -12.29 7.30 -10.96
CA ALA A 147 -11.52 6.17 -10.44
C ALA A 147 -11.33 6.26 -8.92
N ASP A 148 -11.43 5.12 -8.28
CA ASP A 148 -11.02 4.90 -6.91
C ASP A 148 -9.66 4.16 -6.84
N ASP A 149 -9.20 3.86 -5.62
CA ASP A 149 -7.94 3.15 -5.38
C ASP A 149 -7.95 1.74 -5.97
N SER A 150 -9.13 1.09 -6.01
CA SER A 150 -9.30 -0.22 -6.62
C SER A 150 -9.12 -0.15 -8.13
N ASP A 151 -9.66 0.88 -8.79
CA ASP A 151 -9.50 1.10 -10.22
C ASP A 151 -8.04 1.37 -10.59
N MET A 152 -7.33 2.18 -9.80
CA MET A 152 -5.89 2.43 -9.98
C MET A 152 -5.08 1.15 -9.86
N THR A 153 -5.38 0.33 -8.86
CA THR A 153 -4.78 -0.99 -8.68
C THR A 153 -5.00 -1.89 -9.87
N ILE A 154 -6.23 -1.94 -10.39
CA ILE A 154 -6.57 -2.74 -11.55
C ILE A 154 -5.75 -2.32 -12.78
N ILE A 155 -5.63 -1.02 -13.05
CA ILE A 155 -4.83 -0.51 -14.16
C ILE A 155 -3.34 -0.87 -14.01
N ARG A 156 -2.80 -0.80 -12.79
CA ARG A 156 -1.44 -1.21 -12.49
C ARG A 156 -1.23 -2.71 -12.72
N LEU A 157 -2.15 -3.55 -12.26
CA LEU A 157 -2.11 -4.99 -12.47
C LEU A 157 -2.18 -5.35 -13.95
N LEU A 158 -3.05 -4.69 -14.73
CA LEU A 158 -3.13 -4.88 -16.18
C LEU A 158 -1.81 -4.56 -16.88
N ALA A 159 -1.15 -3.47 -16.51
CA ALA A 159 0.15 -3.11 -17.07
C ALA A 159 1.20 -4.19 -16.75
N SER A 160 1.21 -4.72 -15.52
CA SER A 160 2.12 -5.78 -15.09
C SER A 160 1.85 -7.10 -15.81
N ILE A 161 0.58 -7.51 -15.94
CA ILE A 161 0.17 -8.71 -16.66
C ILE A 161 0.61 -8.63 -18.13
N LYS A 162 0.36 -7.50 -18.79
CA LYS A 162 0.77 -7.30 -20.20
C LYS A 162 2.30 -7.33 -20.35
N LYS A 163 3.05 -6.83 -19.36
CA LYS A 163 4.51 -6.94 -19.32
C LYS A 163 4.95 -8.40 -19.19
N MET A 164 4.38 -9.15 -18.28
CA MET A 164 4.69 -10.58 -18.09
C MET A 164 4.43 -11.39 -19.36
N LEU A 165 3.27 -11.21 -19.98
CA LEU A 165 2.92 -11.88 -21.23
C LEU A 165 3.87 -11.52 -22.38
N SER A 166 4.32 -10.27 -22.45
CA SER A 166 5.29 -9.83 -23.46
C SER A 166 6.69 -10.41 -23.26
N LEU A 167 7.00 -10.86 -22.04
CA LEU A 167 8.24 -11.54 -21.67
C LEU A 167 8.11 -13.08 -21.75
N GLY A 168 6.99 -13.60 -22.22
CA GLY A 168 6.77 -15.03 -22.42
C GLY A 168 6.26 -15.78 -21.19
N ALA A 169 5.75 -15.07 -20.17
CA ALA A 169 5.12 -15.70 -19.01
C ALA A 169 3.93 -16.56 -19.41
N SER A 170 3.79 -17.73 -18.79
CA SER A 170 2.67 -18.61 -19.03
C SER A 170 1.38 -18.08 -18.39
N PRO A 171 0.18 -18.52 -18.85
CA PRO A 171 -1.09 -18.18 -18.21
C PRO A 171 -1.13 -18.55 -16.71
N LYS A 172 -0.43 -19.64 -16.31
CA LYS A 172 -0.32 -20.05 -14.90
C LYS A 172 0.51 -19.07 -14.06
N ASP A 173 1.59 -18.50 -14.63
CA ASP A 173 2.40 -17.50 -13.94
C ASP A 173 1.59 -16.23 -13.71
N VAL A 174 0.81 -15.80 -14.72
CA VAL A 174 -0.10 -14.66 -14.62
C VAL A 174 -1.17 -14.90 -13.55
N GLU A 175 -1.80 -16.06 -13.54
CA GLU A 175 -2.81 -16.42 -12.52
C GLU A 175 -2.22 -16.37 -11.10
N LYS A 176 -1.03 -16.94 -10.92
CA LYS A 176 -0.31 -16.92 -9.63
C LYS A 176 0.00 -15.48 -9.19
N PHE A 177 0.49 -14.64 -10.12
CA PHE A 177 0.77 -13.24 -9.87
C PHE A 177 -0.48 -12.45 -9.44
N VAL A 178 -1.60 -12.62 -10.16
CA VAL A 178 -2.87 -11.95 -9.84
C VAL A 178 -3.36 -12.37 -8.46
N LYS A 179 -3.37 -13.67 -8.15
CA LYS A 179 -3.77 -14.18 -6.84
C LYS A 179 -2.92 -13.60 -5.71
N GLN A 180 -1.60 -13.55 -5.88
CA GLN A 180 -0.69 -13.01 -4.86
C GLN A 180 -0.93 -11.52 -4.59
N ASN A 181 -1.18 -10.72 -5.62
CA ASN A 181 -1.41 -9.28 -5.47
C ASN A 181 -2.80 -8.96 -4.88
N ILE A 182 -3.85 -9.69 -5.28
CA ILE A 182 -5.19 -9.53 -4.69
C ILE A 182 -5.18 -9.91 -3.19
N ILE A 183 -4.47 -10.97 -2.80
CA ILE A 183 -4.36 -11.38 -1.39
C ILE A 183 -3.56 -10.37 -0.58
N ALA A 184 -2.51 -9.80 -1.14
CA ALA A 184 -1.71 -8.78 -0.46
C ALA A 184 -2.54 -7.51 -0.18
N GLU A 185 -3.34 -7.06 -1.14
CA GLU A 185 -4.21 -5.89 -0.97
C GLU A 185 -5.38 -6.13 -0.04
N ALA A 186 -5.99 -7.34 -0.07
CA ALA A 186 -7.02 -7.70 0.89
C ALA A 186 -6.48 -7.69 2.34
N LYS A 187 -5.22 -8.08 2.56
CA LYS A 187 -4.60 -8.01 3.88
C LYS A 187 -4.33 -6.58 4.34
N GLN A 188 -3.95 -5.67 3.44
CA GLN A 188 -3.74 -4.26 3.78
C GLN A 188 -5.04 -3.55 4.13
N SER A 189 -6.15 -3.84 3.44
CA SER A 189 -7.47 -3.25 3.75
C SER A 189 -8.05 -3.72 5.09
N PHE A 190 -7.68 -4.92 5.58
CA PHE A 190 -8.11 -5.43 6.90
C PHE A 190 -7.23 -4.95 8.07
N GLN A 191 -6.11 -4.29 7.80
CA GLN A 191 -5.23 -3.71 8.83
C GLN A 191 -5.47 -2.21 9.04
N SER A 192 -6.34 -1.59 8.22
CA SER A 192 -6.64 -0.14 8.24
C SER A 192 -7.96 0.20 8.96
N ASP A 193 -8.68 -0.80 9.48
CA ASP A 193 -9.86 -0.66 10.36
C ASP A 193 -9.49 -0.99 11.83
#